data_37ea5e81410e5a03a6d3229616217629
#
_entry.id   37ea5e81410e5a03a6d3229616217629
#
_cell.length_a   1.000
_cell.length_b   1.000
_cell.length_c   1.000
_cell.angle_alpha   90.00
_cell.angle_beta   90.00
_cell.angle_gamma   90.00
#
_symmetry.space_group_name_H-M   'P 1'
#
loop_
_entity.id
_entity.type
_entity.pdbx_description
1 polymer ?
#
loop_
_entity_poly.entity_id
_entity_poly.type
_entity_poly.pdbx_seq_one_letter_code
_entity_poly.pdbx_strand_id
1 'polypeptide(L)'
;MSKTSIACIAYKDGKILIAHRNPTGQMGGRWEFPGGKVEEGESDKEAIVREFCEEFGVKVEVGEKIGETFFIHNGDQVALHAYEIFVPHDGMSVKYTLSEHTDYRWASPAEIPVLDFVDSDMLVYPAVVKWIAAK
;
A
#
# COMPACT_ATOMS: atom_id res chain seq x y z
N MET A 1 -5.04 9.87 20.98
CA MET A 1 -5.58 9.67 19.62
C MET A 1 -4.92 8.47 18.98
N SER A 2 -5.71 7.58 18.44
CA SER A 2 -5.17 6.45 17.69
C SER A 2 -4.72 6.93 16.31
N LYS A 3 -3.58 6.43 15.86
CA LYS A 3 -3.06 6.71 14.53
C LYS A 3 -3.33 5.51 13.65
N THR A 4 -3.70 5.76 12.41
CA THR A 4 -3.98 4.71 11.43
C THR A 4 -3.29 5.03 10.13
N SER A 5 -2.68 4.00 9.54
CA SER A 5 -2.15 4.04 8.18
C SER A 5 -2.87 2.98 7.35
N ILE A 6 -2.87 3.19 6.04
CA ILE A 6 -3.50 2.24 5.12
C ILE A 6 -2.45 1.70 4.16
N ALA A 7 -2.62 0.44 3.76
CA ALA A 7 -1.85 -0.21 2.71
C ALA A 7 -2.84 -0.64 1.62
N CYS A 8 -2.58 -0.22 0.41
CA CYS A 8 -3.45 -0.48 -0.74
C CYS A 8 -2.93 -1.67 -1.52
N ILE A 9 -3.76 -2.69 -1.69
CA ILE A 9 -3.39 -3.92 -2.39
C ILE A 9 -4.14 -3.97 -3.71
N ALA A 10 -3.45 -3.61 -4.79
CA ALA A 10 -3.95 -3.74 -6.14
C ALA A 10 -3.42 -5.06 -6.69
N TYR A 11 -4.27 -6.07 -6.74
CA TYR A 11 -3.89 -7.41 -7.19
C TYR A 11 -4.51 -7.68 -8.55
N LYS A 12 -3.68 -7.90 -9.55
CA LYS A 12 -4.14 -8.12 -10.93
C LYS A 12 -3.18 -9.05 -11.67
N ASP A 13 -3.74 -10.04 -12.36
CA ASP A 13 -2.97 -10.99 -13.16
C ASP A 13 -1.82 -11.64 -12.39
N GLY A 14 -2.08 -12.00 -11.12
CA GLY A 14 -1.11 -12.66 -10.26
C GLY A 14 -0.04 -11.74 -9.70
N LYS A 15 -0.19 -10.42 -9.83
CA LYS A 15 0.81 -9.45 -9.38
C LYS A 15 0.18 -8.36 -8.53
N ILE A 16 1.01 -7.77 -7.68
CA ILE A 16 0.63 -6.69 -6.76
C ILE A 16 1.42 -5.44 -7.11
N LEU A 17 0.74 -4.29 -7.11
CA LEU A 17 1.40 -3.00 -7.34
C LEU A 17 2.19 -2.60 -6.09
N ILE A 18 3.48 -2.35 -6.25
CA ILE A 18 4.35 -1.85 -5.18
C ILE A 18 5.09 -0.61 -5.67
N ALA A 19 5.51 0.23 -4.72
CA ALA A 19 6.18 1.48 -5.02
C ALA A 19 7.49 1.57 -4.26
N HIS A 20 8.50 2.20 -4.88
CA HIS A 20 9.83 2.39 -4.31
C HIS A 20 9.94 3.80 -3.73
N ARG A 21 10.23 3.89 -2.43
CA ARG A 21 10.33 5.18 -1.74
C ARG A 21 11.54 5.97 -2.21
N ASN A 22 11.42 7.29 -2.17
CA ASN A 22 12.56 8.18 -2.41
C ASN A 22 13.71 7.80 -1.45
N PRO A 23 14.98 7.95 -1.87
CA PRO A 23 16.12 7.57 -1.04
C PRO A 23 16.32 8.44 0.19
N THR A 24 15.53 9.47 0.39
CA THR A 24 15.57 10.34 1.57
C THR A 24 14.52 9.91 2.58
N GLY A 25 14.78 10.17 3.86
CA GLY A 25 13.85 9.85 4.93
C GLY A 25 14.13 8.50 5.57
N GLN A 26 13.35 8.19 6.60
CA GLN A 26 13.57 7.06 7.50
C GLN A 26 13.49 5.70 6.82
N MET A 27 12.60 5.54 5.85
CA MET A 27 12.40 4.30 5.10
C MET A 27 12.80 4.48 3.63
N GLY A 28 13.68 5.45 3.37
CA GLY A 28 14.10 5.76 2.01
C GLY A 28 14.79 4.58 1.32
N GLY A 29 14.52 4.41 0.04
CA GLY A 29 15.13 3.34 -0.74
C GLY A 29 14.48 1.98 -0.60
N ARG A 30 13.36 1.87 0.10
CA ARG A 30 12.65 0.59 0.26
C ARG A 30 11.38 0.54 -0.57
N TRP A 31 10.95 -0.67 -0.87
CA TRP A 31 9.66 -0.92 -1.50
C TRP A 31 8.55 -0.98 -0.46
N GLU A 32 7.35 -0.59 -0.84
CA GLU A 32 6.18 -0.63 0.04
C GLU A 32 4.90 -0.77 -0.78
N PHE A 33 3.81 -1.14 -0.10
CA PHE A 33 2.49 -1.01 -0.71
C PHE A 33 2.11 0.46 -0.75
N PRO A 34 1.45 0.93 -1.84
CA PRO A 34 0.94 2.29 -1.85
C PRO A 34 0.01 2.53 -0.67
N GLY A 35 0.00 3.73 -0.14
CA GLY A 35 -0.86 4.09 0.98
C GLY A 35 -0.32 5.29 1.72
N GLY A 36 -0.73 5.45 2.96
CA GLY A 36 -0.30 6.56 3.78
C GLY A 36 -1.14 6.69 5.03
N LYS A 37 -1.05 7.84 5.67
CA LYS A 37 -1.73 8.11 6.93
C LYS A 37 -3.18 8.51 6.70
N VAL A 38 -4.08 8.00 7.55
CA VAL A 38 -5.47 8.46 7.60
C VAL A 38 -5.46 9.76 8.38
N GLU A 39 -6.04 10.81 7.80
CA GLU A 39 -6.11 12.12 8.44
C GLU A 39 -7.33 12.21 9.35
N GLU A 40 -7.29 13.16 10.28
CA GLU A 40 -8.37 13.38 11.23
C GLU A 40 -9.68 13.66 10.49
N GLY A 41 -10.75 12.98 10.88
CA GLY A 41 -12.06 13.12 10.26
C GLY A 41 -12.24 12.33 8.98
N GLU A 42 -11.22 11.62 8.54
CA GLU A 42 -11.22 10.86 7.30
C GLU A 42 -11.46 9.38 7.58
N SER A 43 -12.29 8.72 6.77
CA SER A 43 -12.40 7.26 6.84
C SER A 43 -11.23 6.61 6.13
N ASP A 44 -11.02 5.32 6.39
CA ASP A 44 -9.99 4.55 5.69
C ASP A 44 -10.17 4.65 4.17
N LYS A 45 -11.40 4.49 3.69
CA LYS A 45 -11.69 4.54 2.25
C LYS A 45 -11.40 5.91 1.65
N GLU A 46 -11.75 6.97 2.36
CA GLU A 46 -11.44 8.33 1.92
C GLU A 46 -9.93 8.56 1.83
N ALA A 47 -9.19 8.07 2.84
CA ALA A 47 -7.74 8.16 2.86
C ALA A 47 -7.11 7.42 1.68
N ILE A 48 -7.61 6.23 1.37
CA ILE A 48 -7.11 5.42 0.25
C ILE A 48 -7.28 6.18 -1.06
N VAL A 49 -8.47 6.70 -1.32
CA VAL A 49 -8.77 7.44 -2.56
C VAL A 49 -7.90 8.67 -2.68
N ARG A 50 -7.76 9.43 -1.59
CA ARG A 50 -6.94 10.65 -1.57
C ARG A 50 -5.46 10.34 -1.81
N GLU A 51 -4.90 9.40 -1.04
CA GLU A 51 -3.47 9.06 -1.12
C GLU A 51 -3.10 8.52 -2.50
N PHE A 52 -3.94 7.66 -3.05
CA PHE A 52 -3.65 7.07 -4.35
C PHE A 52 -3.74 8.11 -5.46
N CYS A 53 -4.70 9.03 -5.36
CA CYS A 53 -4.84 10.14 -6.30
C CYS A 53 -3.62 11.08 -6.23
N GLU A 54 -3.17 11.42 -5.01
CA GLU A 54 -2.01 12.29 -4.82
C GLU A 54 -0.73 11.63 -5.34
N GLU A 55 -0.56 10.34 -5.06
CA GLU A 55 0.69 9.63 -5.38
C GLU A 55 0.76 9.15 -6.82
N PHE A 56 -0.32 8.60 -7.35
CA PHE A 56 -0.32 7.98 -8.67
C PHE A 56 -1.14 8.72 -9.71
N GLY A 57 -1.89 9.74 -9.30
CA GLY A 57 -2.70 10.54 -10.22
C GLY A 57 -3.93 9.84 -10.75
N VAL A 58 -4.39 8.78 -10.10
CA VAL A 58 -5.58 8.03 -10.53
C VAL A 58 -6.58 7.88 -9.39
N LYS A 59 -7.85 7.80 -9.75
CA LYS A 59 -8.92 7.54 -8.80
C LYS A 59 -9.20 6.04 -8.77
N VAL A 60 -9.13 5.46 -7.58
CA VAL A 60 -9.34 4.02 -7.40
C VAL A 60 -10.66 3.75 -6.69
N GLU A 61 -11.16 2.52 -6.84
CA GLU A 61 -12.27 2.02 -6.04
C GLU A 61 -11.72 1.15 -4.92
N VAL A 62 -12.38 1.18 -3.77
CA VAL A 62 -11.94 0.43 -2.59
C VAL A 62 -12.80 -0.82 -2.45
N GLY A 63 -12.14 -1.97 -2.32
CA GLY A 63 -12.80 -3.25 -2.08
C GLY A 63 -12.86 -3.59 -0.60
N GLU A 64 -12.61 -4.86 -0.28
CA GLU A 64 -12.71 -5.35 1.09
C GLU A 64 -11.45 -5.10 1.90
N LYS A 65 -11.61 -5.02 3.21
CA LYS A 65 -10.48 -4.98 4.15
C LYS A 65 -9.86 -6.38 4.20
N ILE A 66 -8.56 -6.45 3.93
CA ILE A 66 -7.82 -7.71 3.87
C ILE A 66 -7.33 -8.14 5.24
N GLY A 67 -6.83 -7.19 6.01
CA GLY A 67 -6.29 -7.48 7.33
C GLY A 67 -5.82 -6.23 8.04
N GLU A 68 -5.32 -6.39 9.25
CA GLU A 68 -4.78 -5.29 10.02
C GLU A 68 -3.69 -5.77 10.97
N THR A 69 -2.79 -4.85 11.32
CA THR A 69 -1.73 -5.08 12.29
C THR A 69 -1.43 -3.77 13.00
N PHE A 70 -0.49 -3.82 13.92
CA PHE A 70 -0.01 -2.63 14.65
C PHE A 70 1.50 -2.59 14.59
N PHE A 71 2.05 -1.39 14.56
CA PHE A 71 3.49 -1.20 14.66
C PHE A 71 3.77 0.07 15.46
N ILE A 72 5.02 0.22 15.91
CA ILE A 72 5.45 1.39 16.67
C ILE A 72 6.24 2.31 15.74
N HIS A 73 5.86 3.57 15.71
CA HIS A 73 6.54 4.59 14.93
C HIS A 73 6.73 5.84 15.80
N ASN A 74 7.98 6.22 16.02
CA ASN A 74 8.34 7.37 16.87
C ASN A 74 7.67 7.30 18.26
N GLY A 75 7.60 6.10 18.86
CA GLY A 75 7.02 5.91 20.18
C GLY A 75 5.51 5.77 20.20
N ASP A 76 4.83 5.95 19.06
CA ASP A 76 3.38 5.85 18.97
C ASP A 76 2.97 4.51 18.35
N GLN A 77 1.89 3.94 18.88
CA GLN A 77 1.29 2.76 18.27
C GLN A 77 0.44 3.19 17.07
N VAL A 78 0.69 2.57 15.93
CA VAL A 78 -0.02 2.88 14.69
C VAL A 78 -0.71 1.61 14.19
N ALA A 79 -2.00 1.72 13.88
CA ALA A 79 -2.73 0.63 13.23
C ALA A 79 -2.45 0.69 11.73
N LEU A 80 -2.23 -0.47 11.12
CA LEU A 80 -2.06 -0.58 9.67
C LEU A 80 -3.19 -1.44 9.13
N HIS A 81 -4.02 -0.85 8.27
CA HIS A 81 -5.16 -1.53 7.65
C HIS A 81 -4.87 -1.74 6.18
N ALA A 82 -4.95 -2.99 5.73
CA ALA A 82 -4.76 -3.33 4.32
C ALA A 82 -6.11 -3.52 3.65
N TYR A 83 -6.27 -2.90 2.48
CA TYR A 83 -7.51 -2.96 1.71
C TYR A 83 -7.22 -3.34 0.27
N GLU A 84 -8.14 -4.10 -0.32
CA GLU A 84 -8.16 -4.31 -1.75
C GLU A 84 -8.55 -3.01 -2.45
N ILE A 85 -7.85 -2.69 -3.53
CA ILE A 85 -8.24 -1.56 -4.40
C ILE A 85 -8.32 -2.03 -5.84
N PHE A 86 -9.13 -1.33 -6.62
CA PHE A 86 -9.26 -1.56 -8.05
C PHE A 86 -8.79 -0.32 -8.78
N VAL A 87 -7.72 -0.47 -9.57
CA VAL A 87 -7.22 0.63 -10.40
C VAL A 87 -8.04 0.70 -11.69
N PRO A 88 -8.23 1.91 -12.26
CA PRO A 88 -9.05 2.06 -13.46
C PRO A 88 -8.41 1.40 -14.67
N HIS A 89 -9.25 0.93 -15.60
CA HIS A 89 -8.84 0.31 -16.85
C HIS A 89 -7.92 -0.87 -16.61
N ASP A 90 -6.94 -1.09 -17.49
CA ASP A 90 -5.89 -2.06 -17.27
C ASP A 90 -4.74 -1.39 -16.51
N GLY A 91 -4.78 -1.52 -15.18
CA GLY A 91 -3.79 -0.88 -14.32
C GLY A 91 -2.35 -1.27 -14.63
N MET A 92 -2.13 -2.40 -15.28
CA MET A 92 -0.78 -2.84 -15.64
C MET A 92 -0.22 -2.09 -16.86
N SER A 93 -1.10 -1.52 -17.67
CA SER A 93 -0.71 -0.75 -18.85
C SER A 93 -0.67 0.74 -18.60
N VAL A 94 -1.19 1.21 -17.47
CA VAL A 94 -1.25 2.63 -17.14
C VAL A 94 0.12 3.09 -16.66
N LYS A 95 0.57 4.23 -17.17
CA LYS A 95 1.78 4.87 -16.67
C LYS A 95 1.38 5.88 -15.60
N TYR A 96 1.84 5.64 -14.38
CA TYR A 96 1.53 6.50 -13.24
C TYR A 96 2.51 7.65 -13.13
N THR A 97 1.98 8.81 -12.69
CA THR A 97 2.80 9.96 -12.36
C THR A 97 3.07 9.91 -10.86
N LEU A 98 4.34 9.72 -10.48
CA LEU A 98 4.71 9.57 -9.08
C LEU A 98 5.09 10.91 -8.44
N SER A 99 4.71 11.11 -7.18
CA SER A 99 5.06 12.32 -6.43
C SER A 99 6.09 12.05 -5.32
N GLU A 100 5.90 11.02 -4.52
CA GLU A 100 6.78 10.71 -3.38
C GLU A 100 7.66 9.48 -3.61
N HIS A 101 7.44 8.76 -4.68
CA HIS A 101 8.19 7.55 -5.01
C HIS A 101 9.03 7.77 -6.26
N THR A 102 10.13 7.01 -6.36
CA THR A 102 11.01 7.06 -7.53
C THR A 102 10.61 6.06 -8.59
N ASP A 103 9.86 5.02 -8.22
CA ASP A 103 9.51 3.96 -9.15
C ASP A 103 8.30 3.17 -8.63
N TYR A 104 7.71 2.40 -9.51
CA TYR A 104 6.68 1.43 -9.15
C TYR A 104 6.85 0.20 -10.01
N ARG A 105 6.31 -0.93 -9.54
CA ARG A 105 6.28 -2.15 -10.35
C ARG A 105 5.15 -3.05 -9.90
N TRP A 106 4.78 -3.96 -10.79
CA TRP A 106 3.85 -5.04 -10.50
C TRP A 106 4.70 -6.27 -10.19
N ALA A 107 4.65 -6.74 -8.94
CA ALA A 107 5.48 -7.83 -8.46
C ALA A 107 4.63 -9.04 -8.13
N SER A 108 5.16 -10.25 -8.38
CA SER A 108 4.49 -11.46 -7.93
C SER A 108 4.61 -11.55 -6.39
N PRO A 109 3.65 -12.22 -5.72
CA PRO A 109 3.74 -12.37 -4.26
C PRO A 109 5.05 -13.00 -3.79
N ALA A 110 5.64 -13.91 -4.57
CA ALA A 110 6.90 -14.56 -4.21
C ALA A 110 8.08 -13.60 -4.21
N GLU A 111 8.04 -12.53 -4.99
CA GLU A 111 9.12 -11.55 -5.07
C GLU A 111 9.16 -10.62 -3.86
N ILE A 112 8.02 -10.32 -3.25
CA ILE A 112 7.93 -9.30 -2.21
C ILE A 112 8.83 -9.59 -1.01
N PRO A 113 8.87 -10.81 -0.45
CA PRO A 113 9.78 -11.07 0.69
C PRO A 113 11.26 -11.00 0.35
N VAL A 114 11.62 -11.04 -0.93
CA VAL A 114 13.02 -11.00 -1.38
C VAL A 114 13.50 -9.57 -1.59
N LEU A 115 12.56 -8.63 -1.75
CA LEU A 115 12.87 -7.22 -1.93
C LEU A 115 13.14 -6.54 -0.57
N ASP A 116 13.85 -5.41 -0.61
CA ASP A 116 14.03 -4.58 0.57
C ASP A 116 12.73 -3.82 0.83
N PHE A 117 11.86 -4.42 1.61
CA PHE A 117 10.50 -3.97 1.83
C PHE A 117 10.33 -3.32 3.21
N VAL A 118 9.45 -2.34 3.31
CA VAL A 118 9.16 -1.63 4.57
C VAL A 118 8.65 -2.63 5.62
N ASP A 119 9.24 -2.57 6.81
CA ASP A 119 8.97 -3.54 7.90
C ASP A 119 7.50 -3.61 8.29
N SER A 120 6.83 -2.47 8.40
CA SER A 120 5.41 -2.42 8.79
C SER A 120 4.51 -3.13 7.79
N ASP A 121 4.81 -2.99 6.50
CA ASP A 121 4.04 -3.66 5.46
C ASP A 121 4.24 -5.17 5.49
N MET A 122 5.43 -5.63 5.88
CA MET A 122 5.71 -7.05 6.03
C MET A 122 4.94 -7.67 7.20
N LEU A 123 4.52 -6.87 8.17
CA LEU A 123 3.67 -7.36 9.26
C LEU A 123 2.27 -7.72 8.78
N VAL A 124 1.75 -7.04 7.78
CA VAL A 124 0.42 -7.31 7.23
C VAL A 124 0.48 -8.27 6.03
N TYR A 125 1.67 -8.51 5.49
CA TYR A 125 1.86 -9.33 4.30
C TYR A 125 1.30 -10.76 4.44
N PRO A 126 1.45 -11.47 5.58
CA PRO A 126 0.85 -12.80 5.72
C PRO A 126 -0.65 -12.82 5.49
N ALA A 127 -1.37 -11.77 5.92
CA ALA A 127 -2.80 -11.65 5.67
C ALA A 127 -3.08 -11.45 4.18
N VAL A 128 -2.23 -10.70 3.50
CA VAL A 128 -2.36 -10.49 2.05
C VAL A 128 -2.17 -11.79 1.29
N VAL A 129 -1.17 -12.59 1.65
CA VAL A 129 -0.90 -13.89 1.03
C VAL A 129 -2.10 -14.83 1.23
N LYS A 130 -2.64 -14.87 2.43
CA LYS A 130 -3.80 -15.70 2.76
C LYS A 130 -5.03 -15.27 1.96
N TRP A 131 -5.23 -13.97 1.82
CA TRP A 131 -6.33 -13.41 1.04
C TRP A 131 -6.22 -13.80 -0.43
N ILE A 132 -5.01 -13.71 -1.00
CA ILE A 132 -4.76 -14.11 -2.40
C ILE A 132 -5.04 -15.60 -2.58
N ALA A 133 -4.58 -16.44 -1.65
CA ALA A 133 -4.77 -17.88 -1.73
C ALA A 133 -6.24 -18.30 -1.64
N ALA A 134 -7.10 -17.45 -1.07
CA ALA A 134 -8.53 -17.72 -0.95
C ALA A 134 -9.34 -17.35 -2.20
N LYS A 135 -8.69 -16.78 -3.20
CA LYS A 135 -9.35 -16.38 -4.45
C LYS A 135 -9.59 -17.56 -5.38
#